data_85f3d23bfc8141a3e3c9371d0fcf07c5
#
_entry.id   85f3d23bfc8141a3e3c9371d0fcf07c5
#
_cell.length_a   1.000
_cell.length_b   1.000
_cell.length_c   1.000
_cell.angle_alpha   90.00
_cell.angle_beta   90.00
_cell.angle_gamma   90.00
#
_symmetry.space_group_name_H-M   'P 1'
#
loop_
_entity.id
_entity.type
_entity.pdbx_description
1 polymer ?
#
loop_
_entity_poly.entity_id
_entity_poly.type
_entity_poly.pdbx_seq_one_letter_code
_entity_poly.pdbx_strand_id
1 'polypeptide(L)'
;SYMSPSSPSFPSPFEFILIFAKDTKKKTGDRDKITVERRDFITNAWGMWAFAPETRQKKIGLGAMFPVELPRRCIEMLTYKDDVVFDPFSGLGTTCLAAKRLERNYIGFEMSVDYCKKSRERLAND
;
A
#
# COMPACT_ATOMS: atom_id res chain seq x y z
N SER A 1 12.43 -14.00 27.08
CA SER A 1 13.21 -13.08 26.25
C SER A 1 13.44 -13.71 24.88
N TYR A 2 13.05 -13.07 23.79
CA TYR A 2 13.20 -13.60 22.42
C TYR A 2 14.67 -13.70 21.96
N MET A 3 15.60 -13.21 22.75
CA MET A 3 17.04 -13.29 22.49
C MET A 3 17.73 -14.40 23.28
N SER A 4 16.98 -15.32 23.85
CA SER A 4 17.55 -16.45 24.63
C SER A 4 17.60 -17.72 23.76
N PRO A 5 18.65 -18.53 23.87
CA PRO A 5 18.70 -19.85 23.22
C PRO A 5 17.57 -20.80 23.64
N SER A 6 16.95 -20.57 24.81
CA SER A 6 15.79 -21.30 25.28
C SER A 6 14.47 -20.91 24.58
N SER A 7 14.45 -19.76 23.89
CA SER A 7 13.31 -19.28 23.11
C SER A 7 13.81 -18.50 21.90
N PRO A 8 14.43 -19.16 20.93
CA PRO A 8 14.96 -18.49 19.75
C PRO A 8 13.80 -17.99 18.87
N SER A 9 13.74 -16.69 18.66
CA SER A 9 12.83 -16.07 17.72
C SER A 9 13.65 -15.38 16.62
N PHE A 10 13.46 -15.84 15.41
CA PHE A 10 14.10 -15.24 14.24
C PHE A 10 13.05 -14.38 13.53
N PRO A 11 13.11 -13.04 13.66
CA PRO A 11 12.20 -12.18 12.95
C PRO A 11 12.40 -12.36 11.43
N SER A 12 11.32 -12.51 10.71
CA SER A 12 11.38 -12.51 9.23
C SER A 12 11.83 -11.14 8.77
N PRO A 13 12.93 -11.03 7.99
CA PRO A 13 13.43 -9.74 7.52
C PRO A 13 12.66 -9.21 6.32
N PHE A 14 11.71 -9.97 5.77
CA PHE A 14 10.94 -9.61 4.58
C PHE A 14 9.53 -10.18 4.61
N GLU A 15 8.66 -9.55 3.83
CA GLU A 15 7.30 -9.98 3.54
C GLU A 15 7.11 -10.12 2.03
N PHE A 16 6.15 -10.96 1.61
CA PHE A 16 5.87 -11.19 0.20
C PHE A 16 4.66 -10.39 -0.25
N ILE A 17 4.74 -9.80 -1.44
CA ILE A 17 3.60 -9.27 -2.17
C ILE A 17 3.23 -10.27 -3.25
N LEU A 18 2.03 -10.83 -3.17
CA LEU A 18 1.51 -11.78 -4.17
C LEU A 18 0.61 -11.03 -5.14
N ILE A 19 0.89 -11.18 -6.44
CA ILE A 19 0.13 -10.54 -7.51
C ILE A 19 -0.68 -11.61 -8.24
N PHE A 20 -2.00 -11.46 -8.22
CA PHE A 20 -2.94 -12.34 -8.91
C PHE A 20 -3.69 -11.57 -10.00
N ALA A 21 -4.04 -12.26 -11.07
CA ALA A 21 -4.92 -11.74 -12.11
C ALA A 21 -6.14 -12.66 -12.25
N LYS A 22 -7.33 -12.10 -12.47
CA LYS A 22 -8.56 -12.87 -12.63
C LYS A 22 -8.51 -13.76 -13.87
N ASP A 23 -8.17 -13.19 -15.01
CA ASP A 23 -8.18 -13.89 -16.30
C ASP A 23 -6.82 -13.83 -16.99
N THR A 24 -6.23 -12.66 -17.14
CA THR A 24 -4.94 -12.43 -17.79
C THR A 24 -4.13 -11.40 -17.06
N LYS A 25 -2.81 -11.56 -17.06
CA LYS A 25 -1.88 -10.57 -16.49
C LYS A 25 -1.79 -9.28 -17.32
N LYS A 26 -2.29 -9.31 -18.55
CA LYS A 26 -2.26 -8.15 -19.44
C LYS A 26 -3.47 -7.28 -19.20
N LYS A 27 -3.27 -6.10 -18.61
CA LYS A 27 -4.29 -5.07 -18.50
C LYS A 27 -4.27 -4.19 -19.75
N THR A 28 -5.41 -4.04 -20.40
CA THR A 28 -5.60 -3.07 -21.49
C THR A 28 -5.97 -1.72 -20.89
N GLY A 29 -5.39 -0.66 -21.43
CA GLY A 29 -5.66 0.72 -21.01
C GLY A 29 -5.03 1.71 -21.96
N ASP A 30 -5.35 2.97 -21.74
CA ASP A 30 -4.80 4.09 -22.50
C ASP A 30 -3.36 4.36 -22.07
N ARG A 31 -2.45 4.46 -23.05
CA ARG A 31 -1.04 4.75 -22.78
C ARG A 31 -0.82 6.13 -22.17
N ASP A 32 -1.67 7.08 -22.49
CA ASP A 32 -1.59 8.45 -21.96
C ASP A 32 -1.97 8.51 -20.46
N LYS A 33 -2.57 7.43 -19.94
CA LYS A 33 -2.90 7.25 -18.52
C LYS A 33 -1.83 6.49 -17.72
N ILE A 34 -0.69 6.18 -18.32
CA ILE A 34 0.46 5.62 -17.62
C ILE A 34 1.13 6.76 -16.85
N THR A 35 1.24 6.61 -15.53
CA THR A 35 1.85 7.62 -14.65
C THR A 35 3.23 7.22 -14.13
N VAL A 36 3.58 5.93 -14.20
CA VAL A 36 4.88 5.44 -13.75
C VAL A 36 5.95 5.79 -14.78
N GLU A 37 7.03 6.42 -14.33
CA GLU A 37 8.19 6.66 -15.16
C GLU A 37 8.92 5.35 -15.49
N ARG A 38 9.53 5.28 -16.68
CA ARG A 38 10.26 4.08 -17.12
C ARG A 38 11.33 3.65 -16.13
N ARG A 39 12.06 4.60 -15.56
CA ARG A 39 13.12 4.34 -14.57
C ARG A 39 12.55 3.69 -13.33
N ASP A 40 11.46 4.24 -12.80
CA ASP A 40 10.82 3.75 -11.59
C ASP A 40 10.16 2.40 -11.81
N PHE A 41 9.55 2.20 -12.99
CA PHE A 41 9.04 0.88 -13.37
C PHE A 41 10.13 -0.19 -13.36
N ILE A 42 11.28 0.08 -14.01
CA ILE A 42 12.41 -0.86 -14.05
C ILE A 42 12.91 -1.14 -12.63
N THR A 43 13.13 -0.10 -11.82
CA THR A 43 13.61 -0.24 -10.44
C THR A 43 12.64 -1.06 -9.59
N ASN A 44 11.35 -0.81 -9.69
CA ASN A 44 10.34 -1.51 -8.90
C ASN A 44 10.08 -2.94 -9.40
N ALA A 45 10.30 -3.21 -10.69
CA ALA A 45 10.14 -4.55 -11.28
C ALA A 45 11.20 -5.56 -10.82
N TRP A 46 12.31 -5.12 -10.22
CA TRP A 46 13.33 -6.02 -9.65
C TRP A 46 12.81 -6.86 -8.46
N GLY A 47 11.63 -6.53 -7.93
CA GLY A 47 10.90 -7.37 -7.00
C GLY A 47 11.43 -7.36 -5.56
N MET A 48 12.45 -6.58 -5.25
CA MET A 48 12.94 -6.38 -3.89
C MET A 48 12.83 -4.91 -3.53
N TRP A 49 12.00 -4.60 -2.53
CA TRP A 49 11.78 -3.25 -2.05
C TRP A 49 12.20 -3.12 -0.59
N ALA A 50 12.96 -2.09 -0.28
CA ALA A 50 13.30 -1.72 1.08
C ALA A 50 12.54 -0.45 1.47
N PHE A 51 11.87 -0.48 2.61
CA PHE A 51 11.16 0.66 3.19
C PHE A 51 11.61 0.90 4.62
N ALA A 52 11.69 2.16 5.00
CA ALA A 52 11.75 2.49 6.41
C ALA A 52 10.39 2.17 7.05
N PRO A 53 10.38 1.53 8.23
CA PRO A 53 9.13 1.28 8.94
C PRO A 53 8.44 2.60 9.29
N GLU A 54 7.11 2.63 9.23
CA GLU A 54 6.32 3.79 9.66
C GLU A 54 6.38 3.91 11.19
N THR A 55 7.18 4.82 11.71
CA THR A 55 7.43 4.96 13.15
C THR A 55 6.47 5.91 13.86
N ARG A 56 5.74 6.76 13.12
CA ARG A 56 4.79 7.75 13.69
C ARG A 56 3.61 7.11 14.40
N GLN A 57 3.29 5.87 14.07
CA GLN A 57 2.14 5.10 14.57
C GLN A 57 2.18 4.86 16.08
N LYS A 58 3.37 4.54 16.62
CA LYS A 58 3.53 4.30 18.05
C LYS A 58 3.16 5.50 18.91
N LYS A 59 3.29 6.71 18.37
CA LYS A 59 2.96 7.96 19.09
C LYS A 59 1.47 8.24 19.20
N ILE A 60 0.65 7.65 18.33
CA ILE A 60 -0.79 7.91 18.25
C ILE A 60 -1.64 6.69 18.59
N GLY A 61 -1.02 5.63 19.17
CA GLY A 61 -1.74 4.43 19.63
C GLY A 61 -2.43 3.64 18.52
N LEU A 62 -2.01 3.83 17.28
CA LEU A 62 -2.57 3.15 16.11
C LEU A 62 -1.81 1.86 15.84
N GLY A 63 -2.53 0.82 15.41
CA GLY A 63 -1.95 -0.47 15.05
C GLY A 63 -0.90 -0.40 13.94
N ALA A 64 -0.31 -1.53 13.60
CA ALA A 64 0.70 -1.62 12.56
C ALA A 64 0.14 -1.16 11.20
N MET A 65 0.75 -0.12 10.64
CA MET A 65 0.47 0.37 9.29
C MET A 65 1.73 0.17 8.43
N PHE A 66 1.54 -0.11 7.17
CA PHE A 66 2.64 -0.05 6.21
C PHE A 66 2.86 1.40 5.71
N PRO A 67 4.07 1.75 5.28
CA PRO A 67 4.35 3.07 4.71
C PRO A 67 3.56 3.29 3.42
N VAL A 68 3.15 4.53 3.14
CA VAL A 68 2.39 4.92 1.93
C VAL A 68 3.13 4.53 0.65
N GLU A 69 4.44 4.45 0.70
CA GLU A 69 5.29 4.06 -0.42
C GLU A 69 4.98 2.64 -0.94
N LEU A 70 4.59 1.72 -0.06
CA LEU A 70 4.23 0.36 -0.47
C LEU A 70 3.01 0.32 -1.41
N PRO A 71 1.82 0.80 -1.03
CA PRO A 71 0.69 0.84 -1.94
C PRO A 71 0.92 1.78 -3.13
N ARG A 72 1.69 2.87 -2.97
CA ARG A 72 2.05 3.76 -4.07
C ARG A 72 2.70 2.98 -5.22
N ARG A 73 3.74 2.21 -4.95
CA ARG A 73 4.43 1.41 -5.98
C ARG A 73 3.51 0.36 -6.61
N CYS A 74 2.74 -0.35 -5.80
CA CYS A 74 1.79 -1.33 -6.32
C CYS A 74 0.77 -0.68 -7.27
N ILE A 75 0.20 0.45 -6.89
CA ILE A 75 -0.79 1.17 -7.67
C ILE A 75 -0.21 1.68 -8.98
N GLU A 76 0.95 2.33 -8.95
CA GLU A 76 1.60 2.84 -10.17
C GLU A 76 1.96 1.73 -11.16
N MET A 77 2.43 0.59 -10.67
CA MET A 77 2.84 -0.51 -11.53
C MET A 77 1.68 -1.31 -12.11
N LEU A 78 0.52 -1.32 -11.46
CA LEU A 78 -0.58 -2.23 -11.76
C LEU A 78 -1.85 -1.53 -12.25
N THR A 79 -1.88 -0.19 -12.24
CA THR A 79 -3.08 0.58 -12.61
C THR A 79 -2.76 1.76 -13.53
N TYR A 80 -3.77 2.20 -14.26
CA TYR A 80 -3.77 3.45 -14.99
C TYR A 80 -4.42 4.57 -14.16
N LYS A 81 -4.17 5.83 -14.52
CA LYS A 81 -4.92 6.97 -14.01
C LYS A 81 -6.42 6.73 -14.20
N ASP A 82 -7.24 7.18 -13.25
CA ASP A 82 -8.69 6.99 -13.18
C ASP A 82 -9.18 5.56 -12.87
N ASP A 83 -8.30 4.56 -12.81
CA ASP A 83 -8.68 3.22 -12.35
C ASP A 83 -9.21 3.25 -10.91
N VAL A 84 -9.95 2.22 -10.53
CA VAL A 84 -10.44 2.05 -9.17
C VAL A 84 -9.51 1.12 -8.39
N VAL A 85 -9.01 1.61 -7.27
CA VAL A 85 -8.26 0.84 -6.28
C VAL A 85 -9.21 0.45 -5.15
N PHE A 86 -9.28 -0.85 -4.85
CA PHE A 86 -10.13 -1.37 -3.79
C PHE A 86 -9.29 -1.97 -2.66
N ASP A 87 -9.56 -1.54 -1.43
CA ASP A 87 -8.93 -2.07 -0.22
C ASP A 87 -10.02 -2.54 0.75
N PRO A 88 -10.23 -3.86 0.91
CA PRO A 88 -11.26 -4.42 1.78
C PRO A 88 -10.93 -4.32 3.28
N PHE A 89 -9.70 -3.90 3.64
CA PHE A 89 -9.22 -3.77 5.03
C PHE A 89 -8.47 -2.45 5.22
N SER A 90 -9.09 -1.35 4.82
CA SER A 90 -8.42 -0.08 4.58
C SER A 90 -7.84 0.59 5.84
N GLY A 91 -8.25 0.19 7.04
CA GLY A 91 -7.75 0.74 8.28
C GLY A 91 -7.81 2.28 8.29
N LEU A 92 -6.67 2.92 8.40
CA LEU A 92 -6.53 4.38 8.35
C LEU A 92 -6.40 4.95 6.92
N GLY A 93 -6.76 4.17 5.91
CA GLY A 93 -6.85 4.61 4.53
C GLY A 93 -5.52 4.84 3.82
N THR A 94 -4.46 4.12 4.18
CA THR A 94 -3.14 4.31 3.57
C THR A 94 -3.14 4.01 2.07
N THR A 95 -3.81 2.93 1.66
CA THR A 95 -4.01 2.59 0.25
C THR A 95 -4.86 3.63 -0.48
N CYS A 96 -5.97 4.08 0.16
CA CYS A 96 -6.84 5.11 -0.40
C CYS A 96 -6.10 6.43 -0.60
N LEU A 97 -5.23 6.79 0.36
CA LEU A 97 -4.39 7.98 0.28
C LEU A 97 -3.40 7.90 -0.89
N ALA A 98 -2.74 6.76 -1.05
CA ALA A 98 -1.84 6.53 -2.18
C ALA A 98 -2.58 6.62 -3.53
N ALA A 99 -3.77 6.01 -3.61
CA ALA A 99 -4.61 6.06 -4.80
C ALA A 99 -5.02 7.49 -5.15
N LYS A 100 -5.49 8.28 -4.15
CA LYS A 100 -5.84 9.69 -4.32
C LYS A 100 -4.68 10.50 -4.89
N ARG A 101 -3.49 10.39 -4.29
CA ARG A 101 -2.29 11.10 -4.72
C ARG A 101 -1.85 10.77 -6.14
N LEU A 102 -2.16 9.57 -6.58
CA LEU A 102 -1.84 9.07 -7.92
C LEU A 102 -2.99 9.29 -8.92
N GLU A 103 -4.02 10.04 -8.56
CA GLU A 103 -5.20 10.30 -9.40
C GLU A 103 -5.94 9.01 -9.81
N ARG A 104 -6.05 8.05 -8.86
CA ARG A 104 -6.92 6.88 -8.98
C ARG A 104 -8.16 7.08 -8.12
N ASN A 105 -9.26 6.51 -8.57
CA ASN A 105 -10.44 6.36 -7.72
C ASN A 105 -10.15 5.29 -6.65
N TYR A 106 -10.83 5.35 -5.51
CA TYR A 106 -10.61 4.38 -4.44
C TYR A 106 -11.88 4.01 -3.71
N ILE A 107 -11.92 2.79 -3.21
CA ILE A 107 -12.96 2.26 -2.33
C ILE A 107 -12.24 1.56 -1.18
N GLY A 108 -12.49 1.99 0.05
CA GLY A 108 -11.95 1.35 1.25
C GLY A 108 -13.07 0.83 2.13
N PHE A 109 -12.94 -0.40 2.64
CA PHE A 109 -13.81 -0.94 3.66
C PHE A 109 -13.06 -1.06 4.98
N GLU A 110 -13.72 -0.67 6.06
CA GLU A 110 -13.19 -0.74 7.43
C GLU A 110 -14.36 -0.96 8.38
N MET A 111 -14.21 -1.92 9.31
CA MET A 111 -15.24 -2.25 10.29
C MET A 111 -15.25 -1.29 11.48
N SER A 112 -14.10 -0.73 11.84
CA SER A 112 -13.98 0.20 12.95
C SER A 112 -14.48 1.58 12.55
N VAL A 113 -15.55 2.04 13.19
CA VAL A 113 -16.10 3.39 12.99
C VAL A 113 -15.06 4.48 13.28
N ASP A 114 -14.22 4.29 14.32
CA ASP A 114 -13.16 5.22 14.68
C ASP A 114 -12.10 5.30 13.58
N TYR A 115 -11.67 4.16 13.01
CA TYR A 115 -10.72 4.14 11.90
C TYR A 115 -11.32 4.74 10.63
N CYS A 116 -12.58 4.48 10.33
CA CYS A 116 -13.28 5.13 9.23
C CYS A 116 -13.26 6.66 9.35
N LYS A 117 -13.55 7.19 10.55
CA LYS A 117 -13.52 8.64 10.81
C LYS A 117 -12.13 9.22 10.59
N LYS A 118 -11.11 8.62 11.21
CA LYS A 118 -9.71 9.05 11.07
C LYS A 118 -9.21 8.97 9.63
N SER A 119 -9.60 7.93 8.90
CA SER A 119 -9.28 7.77 7.47
C SER A 119 -9.86 8.91 6.64
N ARG A 120 -11.16 9.22 6.84
CA ARG A 120 -11.83 10.34 6.14
C ARG A 120 -11.18 11.67 6.45
N GLU A 121 -10.87 11.96 7.71
CA GLU A 121 -10.16 13.17 8.12
C GLU A 121 -8.78 13.26 7.46
N ARG A 122 -8.03 12.15 7.43
CA ARG A 122 -6.72 12.09 6.76
C ARG A 122 -6.81 12.35 5.27
N LEU A 123 -7.79 11.76 4.60
CA LEU A 123 -8.02 11.96 3.16
C LEU A 123 -8.51 13.36 2.82
N ALA A 124 -9.26 14.01 3.71
CA ALA A 124 -9.74 15.37 3.49
C ALA A 124 -8.64 16.42 3.66
N ASN A 125 -7.63 16.15 4.50
CA ASN A 125 -6.54 17.06 4.81
C ASN A 125 -5.30 16.88 3.93
N ASP A 126 -5.33 15.96 2.98
CA ASP A 126 -4.28 15.72 1.99
C ASP A 126 -4.64 16.35 0.64
#